data_340b9cc5e723bfc2cfec357aa4cd5a67
#
_entry.id   340b9cc5e723bfc2cfec357aa4cd5a67
#
_cell.length_a   1.000
_cell.length_b   1.000
_cell.length_c   1.000
_cell.angle_alpha   90.00
_cell.angle_beta   90.00
_cell.angle_gamma   90.00
#
_symmetry.space_group_name_H-M   'P 1'
#
loop_
_entity.id
_entity.type
_entity.pdbx_description
1 polymer ?
#
loop_
_entity_poly.entity_id
_entity_poly.type
_entity_poly.pdbx_seq_one_letter_code
_entity_poly.pdbx_strand_id
1 'polypeptide(L)'
;MYYKYVIVIVILLLLGGWGVVLNRGHFIIMIISIELILLAAFFLFLISSIEIDLLIEQVFTIMGLTIAAAESAIGLAIMVAYYRIRGTIILKSFNSLRG
;
A
#
# COMPACT_ATOMS: atom_id res chain seq x y z
N MET A 1 14.02 9.29 22.81
CA MET A 1 12.60 8.94 22.73
C MET A 1 12.10 8.77 21.30
N TYR A 2 12.46 9.69 20.41
CA TYR A 2 12.04 9.61 19.00
C TYR A 2 12.81 8.56 18.19
N TYR A 3 13.95 8.11 18.67
CA TYR A 3 14.77 7.11 17.96
C TYR A 3 14.04 5.80 17.70
N LYS A 4 13.21 5.36 18.65
CA LYS A 4 12.45 4.12 18.52
C LYS A 4 11.47 4.20 17.35
N TYR A 5 10.80 5.34 17.21
CA TYR A 5 9.84 5.55 16.13
C TYR A 5 10.52 5.65 14.77
N VAL A 6 11.66 6.34 14.73
CA VAL A 6 12.43 6.47 13.48
C VAL A 6 12.93 5.10 13.01
N ILE A 7 13.39 4.27 13.95
CA ILE A 7 13.84 2.91 13.62
C ILE A 7 12.69 2.09 13.04
N VAL A 8 11.52 2.15 13.65
CA VAL A 8 10.32 1.45 13.14
C VAL A 8 9.98 1.92 11.74
N ILE A 9 10.01 3.22 11.48
CA ILE A 9 9.72 3.80 10.17
C ILE A 9 10.71 3.31 9.13
N VAL A 10 11.99 3.29 9.45
CA VAL A 10 13.04 2.80 8.54
C VAL A 10 12.83 1.33 8.23
N ILE A 11 12.49 0.52 9.23
CA ILE A 11 12.20 -0.89 9.03
C ILE A 11 11.00 -1.08 8.11
N LEU A 12 9.94 -0.30 8.30
CA LEU A 12 8.75 -0.36 7.45
C LEU A 12 9.07 0.03 6.01
N LEU A 13 9.87 1.07 5.82
CA LEU A 13 10.31 1.48 4.48
C LEU A 13 11.12 0.40 3.79
N LEU A 14 12.03 -0.22 4.52
CA LEU A 14 12.84 -1.30 3.98
C LEU A 14 11.98 -2.51 3.60
N LEU A 15 11.05 -2.89 4.47
CA LEU A 15 10.14 -4.01 4.20
C LEU A 15 9.27 -3.72 2.97
N GLY A 16 8.74 -2.52 2.87
CA GLY A 16 7.94 -2.13 1.71
C GLY A 16 8.75 -2.15 0.43
N GLY A 17 9.95 -1.58 0.46
CA GLY A 17 10.85 -1.57 -0.70
C GLY A 17 11.26 -2.97 -1.14
N TRP A 18 11.62 -3.83 -0.20
CA TRP A 18 11.94 -5.23 -0.49
C TRP A 18 10.74 -5.97 -1.06
N GLY A 19 9.56 -5.73 -0.49
CA GLY A 19 8.34 -6.33 -0.98
C GLY A 19 8.07 -6.00 -2.44
N VAL A 20 8.27 -4.74 -2.84
CA VAL A 20 8.10 -4.32 -4.23
C VAL A 20 9.11 -5.00 -5.14
N VAL A 21 10.38 -5.00 -4.74
CA VAL A 21 11.45 -5.55 -5.56
C VAL A 21 11.36 -7.06 -5.71
N LEU A 22 11.06 -7.78 -4.62
CA LEU A 22 11.05 -9.23 -4.62
C LEU A 22 9.79 -9.82 -5.25
N ASN A 23 8.68 -9.08 -5.25
CA ASN A 23 7.39 -9.58 -5.71
C ASN A 23 6.89 -8.87 -6.95
N ARG A 24 7.79 -8.60 -7.90
CA ARG A 24 7.44 -7.88 -9.13
C ARG A 24 6.38 -8.57 -9.98
N GLY A 25 6.26 -9.88 -9.87
CA GLY A 25 5.26 -10.64 -10.61
C GLY A 25 3.89 -10.69 -9.97
N HIS A 26 3.73 -10.14 -8.77
CA HIS A 26 2.48 -10.21 -8.02
C HIS A 26 1.97 -8.81 -7.73
N PHE A 27 1.05 -8.32 -8.56
CA PHE A 27 0.53 -6.96 -8.45
C PHE A 27 -0.10 -6.67 -7.10
N ILE A 28 -0.86 -7.63 -6.56
CA ILE A 28 -1.54 -7.43 -5.28
C ILE A 28 -0.53 -7.21 -4.15
N ILE A 29 0.53 -8.03 -4.13
CA ILE A 29 1.59 -7.90 -3.13
C ILE A 29 2.34 -6.60 -3.31
N MET A 30 2.58 -6.18 -4.56
CA MET A 30 3.22 -4.90 -4.85
C MET A 30 2.39 -3.72 -4.34
N ILE A 31 1.08 -3.76 -4.51
CA ILE A 31 0.18 -2.72 -4.02
C ILE A 31 0.22 -2.65 -2.50
N ILE A 32 0.19 -3.79 -1.83
CA ILE A 32 0.29 -3.85 -0.37
C ILE A 32 1.64 -3.29 0.10
N SER A 33 2.71 -3.59 -0.62
CA SER A 33 4.06 -3.09 -0.29
C SER A 33 4.16 -1.57 -0.45
N ILE A 34 3.56 -1.03 -1.51
CA ILE A 34 3.50 0.41 -1.73
C ILE A 34 2.68 1.07 -0.62
N GLU A 35 1.58 0.46 -0.23
CA GLU A 35 0.77 0.95 0.89
C GLU A 35 1.58 1.01 2.18
N LEU A 36 2.41 0.01 2.42
CA LEU A 36 3.29 -0.02 3.59
C LEU A 36 4.30 1.14 3.55
N ILE A 37 4.84 1.46 2.37
CA ILE A 37 5.75 2.60 2.20
C ILE A 37 5.02 3.91 2.49
N LEU A 38 3.80 4.06 1.99
CA LEU A 38 2.99 5.25 2.25
C LEU A 38 2.67 5.40 3.74
N LEU A 39 2.32 4.30 4.40
CA LEU A 39 2.08 4.30 5.83
C LEU A 39 3.32 4.79 6.60
N ALA A 40 4.49 4.30 6.22
CA ALA A 40 5.74 4.71 6.84
C ALA A 40 6.01 6.20 6.65
N ALA A 41 5.76 6.73 5.45
CA ALA A 41 5.96 8.14 5.15
C ALA A 41 5.02 9.01 5.98
N PHE A 42 3.73 8.67 6.04
CA PHE A 42 2.79 9.43 6.85
C PHE A 42 3.08 9.33 8.35
N PHE A 43 3.56 8.20 8.80
CA PHE A 43 3.98 8.02 10.17
C PHE A 43 5.14 8.95 10.52
N LEU A 44 6.09 9.11 9.58
CA LEU A 44 7.19 10.05 9.74
C LEU A 44 6.69 11.48 9.86
N PHE A 45 5.75 11.89 9.01
CA PHE A 45 5.13 13.21 9.09
C PHE A 45 4.45 13.42 10.43
N LEU A 46 3.74 12.41 10.91
CA LEU A 46 3.03 12.51 12.19
C LEU A 46 4.00 12.72 13.36
N ILE A 47 5.10 11.98 13.39
CA ILE A 47 6.11 12.11 14.43
C ILE A 47 6.76 13.49 14.37
N SER A 48 7.09 13.95 13.16
CA SER A 48 7.67 15.30 12.98
C SER A 48 6.72 16.38 13.45
N SER A 49 5.42 16.23 13.22
CA SER A 49 4.44 17.22 13.64
C SER A 49 4.28 17.26 15.16
N ILE A 50 4.40 16.15 15.82
CA ILE A 50 4.37 16.08 17.28
C ILE A 50 5.59 16.81 17.86
N GLU A 51 6.76 16.62 17.26
CA GLU A 51 7.98 17.26 17.69
C GLU A 51 7.92 18.79 17.53
N ILE A 52 7.33 19.26 16.44
CA ILE A 52 7.16 20.69 16.16
C ILE A 52 5.93 21.26 16.89
N ASP A 53 5.04 20.38 17.32
CA ASP A 53 3.78 20.72 18.01
C ASP A 53 2.81 21.51 17.11
N LEU A 54 2.68 21.07 15.85
CA LEU A 54 1.75 21.66 14.89
C LEU A 54 0.53 20.77 14.70
N LEU A 55 -0.59 21.22 15.26
CA LEU A 55 -1.85 20.48 15.18
C LEU A 55 -2.36 20.38 13.74
N ILE A 56 -2.17 21.41 12.94
CA ILE A 56 -2.58 21.44 11.54
C ILE A 56 -1.89 20.33 10.76
N GLU A 57 -0.60 20.13 10.99
CA GLU A 57 0.15 19.07 10.32
C GLU A 57 -0.33 17.69 10.72
N GLN A 58 -0.70 17.52 11.99
CA GLN A 58 -1.24 16.25 12.47
C GLN A 58 -2.57 15.92 11.80
N VAL A 59 -3.47 16.89 11.71
CA VAL A 59 -4.76 16.72 11.04
C VAL A 59 -4.57 16.42 9.55
N PHE A 60 -3.68 17.15 8.90
CA PHE A 60 -3.37 16.94 7.49
C PHE A 60 -2.84 15.53 7.26
N THR A 61 -1.96 15.04 8.10
CA THR A 61 -1.38 13.71 8.00
C THR A 61 -2.46 12.63 8.13
N ILE A 62 -3.35 12.77 9.11
CA ILE A 62 -4.43 11.81 9.32
C ILE A 62 -5.38 11.79 8.13
N MET A 63 -5.73 12.95 7.59
CA MET A 63 -6.58 13.04 6.40
C MET A 63 -5.91 12.41 5.19
N GLY A 64 -4.63 12.71 4.98
CA GLY A 64 -3.86 12.14 3.89
C GLY A 64 -3.77 10.62 3.98
N LEU A 65 -3.55 10.10 5.18
CA LEU A 65 -3.49 8.66 5.42
C LEU A 65 -4.83 8.00 5.11
N THR A 66 -5.94 8.62 5.52
CA THR A 66 -7.28 8.11 5.24
C THR A 66 -7.56 8.07 3.75
N ILE A 67 -7.21 9.12 3.02
CA ILE A 67 -7.39 9.19 1.56
C ILE A 67 -6.54 8.14 0.87
N ALA A 68 -5.28 8.01 1.26
CA ALA A 68 -4.38 7.01 0.69
C ALA A 68 -4.90 5.60 0.91
N ALA A 69 -5.39 5.31 2.11
CA ALA A 69 -5.95 4.01 2.43
C ALA A 69 -7.20 3.72 1.59
N ALA A 70 -8.08 4.71 1.40
CA ALA A 70 -9.27 4.56 0.57
C ALA A 70 -8.90 4.31 -0.89
N GLU A 71 -7.95 5.05 -1.44
CA GLU A 71 -7.49 4.87 -2.82
C GLU A 71 -6.88 3.49 -3.03
N SER A 72 -6.07 3.03 -2.08
CA SER A 72 -5.45 1.72 -2.16
C SER A 72 -6.49 0.61 -2.06
N ALA A 73 -7.50 0.76 -1.21
CA ALA A 73 -8.58 -0.21 -1.10
C ALA A 73 -9.36 -0.31 -2.41
N ILE A 74 -9.67 0.82 -3.04
CA ILE A 74 -10.36 0.86 -4.33
C ILE A 74 -9.49 0.23 -5.41
N GLY A 75 -8.21 0.58 -5.46
CA GLY A 75 -7.27 0.01 -6.43
C GLY A 75 -7.16 -1.50 -6.28
N LEU A 76 -7.08 -1.98 -5.05
CA LEU A 76 -7.02 -3.41 -4.77
C LEU A 76 -8.31 -4.12 -5.20
N ALA A 77 -9.46 -3.53 -4.93
CA ALA A 77 -10.75 -4.08 -5.34
C ALA A 77 -10.84 -4.17 -6.87
N ILE A 78 -10.40 -3.15 -7.59
CA ILE A 78 -10.37 -3.15 -9.05
C ILE A 78 -9.45 -4.25 -9.56
N MET A 79 -8.29 -4.42 -8.96
CA MET A 79 -7.35 -5.47 -9.35
C MET A 79 -7.92 -6.86 -9.14
N VAL A 80 -8.59 -7.09 -8.01
CA VAL A 80 -9.23 -8.38 -7.74
C VAL A 80 -10.32 -8.65 -8.77
N ALA A 81 -11.14 -7.66 -9.09
CA ALA A 81 -12.17 -7.79 -10.12
C ALA A 81 -11.56 -8.10 -11.49
N TYR A 82 -10.47 -7.42 -11.85
CA TYR A 82 -9.75 -7.66 -13.09
C TYR A 82 -9.26 -9.10 -13.18
N TYR A 83 -8.62 -9.59 -12.14
CA TYR A 83 -8.13 -10.99 -12.13
C TYR A 83 -9.26 -12.00 -12.23
N ARG A 84 -10.39 -11.72 -11.60
CA ARG A 84 -11.57 -12.59 -11.70
C ARG A 84 -12.10 -12.68 -13.12
N ILE A 85 -12.24 -11.54 -13.79
CA ILE A 85 -12.71 -11.46 -15.18
C ILE A 85 -11.74 -12.17 -16.10
N ARG A 86 -10.46 -11.91 -15.96
CA ARG A 86 -9.43 -12.54 -16.78
C ARG A 86 -9.41 -14.05 -16.58
N GLY A 87 -9.52 -14.52 -15.35
CA GLY A 87 -9.59 -15.95 -15.05
C GLY A 87 -10.80 -16.60 -15.68
N THR A 88 -11.95 -15.96 -15.63
CA THR A 88 -13.18 -16.45 -16.26
C THR A 88 -13.02 -16.54 -17.77
N ILE A 89 -12.44 -15.53 -18.41
CA ILE A 89 -12.20 -15.52 -19.85
C ILE A 89 -11.26 -16.65 -20.25
N ILE A 90 -10.18 -16.84 -19.50
CA ILE A 90 -9.23 -17.92 -19.76
C ILE A 90 -9.90 -19.28 -19.64
N LEU A 91 -10.72 -19.49 -18.62
CA LEU A 91 -11.46 -20.74 -18.45
C LEU A 91 -12.44 -20.99 -19.58
N LYS A 92 -13.15 -19.97 -20.03
CA LYS A 92 -14.08 -20.08 -21.16
C LYS A 92 -13.34 -20.42 -22.44
N SER A 93 -12.21 -19.78 -22.69
CA SER A 93 -11.38 -20.07 -23.86
C SER A 93 -10.87 -21.50 -23.81
N PHE A 94 -10.47 -21.98 -22.65
CA PHE A 94 -9.97 -23.32 -22.46
C PHE A 94 -11.07 -24.35 -22.71
N ASN A 95 -12.27 -24.11 -22.21
CA ASN A 95 -13.42 -24.95 -22.44
C ASN A 95 -13.80 -24.99 -23.92
N SER A 96 -13.73 -23.86 -24.59
CA SER A 96 -13.99 -23.75 -26.03
C SER A 96 -13.01 -24.57 -26.86
N LEU A 97 -11.73 -24.59 -26.46
CA LEU A 97 -10.72 -25.42 -27.14
C LEU A 97 -10.93 -26.90 -26.93
N ARG A 98 -11.51 -27.30 -25.83
CA ARG A 98 -11.78 -28.71 -25.53
C ARG A 98 -13.05 -29.26 -26.21
N GLY A 99 -13.82 -28.35 -26.68
CA GLY A 99 -15.03 -28.76 -27.38
C GLY A 99 -16.27 -28.53 -26.63
#